data_be3213192a2a63888a84aa8ecc22596a
#
_entry.id   be3213192a2a63888a84aa8ecc22596a
#
_cell.length_a   1.000
_cell.length_b   1.000
_cell.length_c   1.000
_cell.angle_alpha   90.00
_cell.angle_beta   90.00
_cell.angle_gamma   90.00
#
_symmetry.space_group_name_H-M   'P 1'
#
loop_
_entity.id
_entity.type
_entity.pdbx_description
1 polymer ?
#
loop_
_entity_poly.entity_id
_entity_poly.type
_entity_poly.pdbx_seq_one_letter_code
_entity_poly.pdbx_strand_id
1 'polypeptide(L)'
;MTAELLLVTLLLTTSLSAQKTTNKNILPGSWLGKISTNGIDLRLVFNLKLNDKDSLIATLDSPDQGAKNIPLGHVILDEKNLTIQAPALMGEYKGTITSDSTIDGTWTQRGSGFTVNLKKLSTVFTVNRPQEPKPPFSYTSEDVTFTNVKFNIKLAGTLTIPHGNGPFKAVIMITGSGPQNRNEELMGHKPFMVIADYLTRNGIAVLRYDDRGVGQSQGNYAEATSADLATDAEAAFNFLKNNAKINQKEIGLMGHSEGGLIAPIVAVSNTGIGFIVSLAGTGVTGQQIIIRQQQEIGKLSGEKESAIKESTEINKKLYAVLRKEKDNKKAEIKILSLYKENLEKKKTSKEETEKAVNQLKLSFGANTYTWFRYFIMTDPATFLKKVKCPVLALNGDNDIQVAAKENLPAIEKALKSSGNKSVKTITLPGLNHLFQHCNTGLPSEYGAIEETFSPEALKIITDWILAL
;
A
#
# COMPACT_ATOMS: atom_id res chain seq x y z
N MET A 1 -85.85 6.27 55.62
CA MET A 1 -85.60 6.94 54.36
C MET A 1 -84.10 7.13 54.26
N THR A 2 -83.46 6.25 53.64
CA THR A 2 -82.04 6.03 53.56
C THR A 2 -81.53 6.55 52.19
N ALA A 3 -80.62 7.52 52.22
CA ALA A 3 -79.98 7.99 51.01
C ALA A 3 -78.73 7.15 50.69
N GLU A 4 -78.74 6.49 49.57
CA GLU A 4 -77.59 5.74 49.07
C GLU A 4 -76.60 6.68 48.36
N LEU A 5 -75.38 6.64 48.83
CA LEU A 5 -74.26 7.42 48.29
C LEU A 5 -73.56 6.59 47.20
N LEU A 6 -73.74 6.95 45.96
CA LEU A 6 -73.06 6.27 44.83
C LEU A 6 -71.58 6.81 44.73
N LEU A 7 -70.61 5.94 45.04
CA LEU A 7 -69.22 6.20 44.95
C LEU A 7 -68.73 5.89 43.50
N VAL A 8 -68.54 6.91 42.67
CA VAL A 8 -67.95 6.74 41.37
C VAL A 8 -66.42 6.74 41.51
N THR A 9 -65.82 5.55 41.42
CA THR A 9 -64.39 5.33 41.36
C THR A 9 -63.91 5.68 39.95
N LEU A 10 -63.25 6.80 39.79
CA LEU A 10 -62.56 7.24 38.56
C LEU A 10 -61.26 6.43 38.46
N LEU A 11 -61.21 5.38 37.64
CA LEU A 11 -59.99 4.69 37.27
C LEU A 11 -59.19 5.58 36.31
N LEU A 12 -58.22 6.31 36.88
CA LEU A 12 -57.15 6.94 36.10
C LEU A 12 -56.22 5.85 35.54
N THR A 13 -56.47 5.46 34.30
CA THR A 13 -55.48 4.72 33.52
C THR A 13 -54.37 5.66 33.15
N THR A 14 -53.31 5.69 33.94
CA THR A 14 -52.03 6.25 33.51
C THR A 14 -51.46 5.34 32.43
N SER A 15 -51.70 5.70 31.19
CA SER A 15 -50.91 5.17 30.06
C SER A 15 -49.47 5.60 30.28
N LEU A 16 -48.65 4.69 30.78
CA LEU A 16 -47.19 4.78 30.64
C LEU A 16 -46.91 4.80 29.16
N SER A 17 -46.79 5.99 28.60
CA SER A 17 -46.08 6.19 27.33
C SER A 17 -44.63 5.85 27.63
N ALA A 18 -44.26 4.58 27.39
CA ALA A 18 -42.86 4.23 27.30
C ALA A 18 -42.24 5.18 26.25
N GLN A 19 -41.46 6.13 26.71
CA GLN A 19 -40.71 7.04 25.89
C GLN A 19 -39.83 6.15 25.00
N LYS A 20 -40.21 6.00 23.72
CA LYS A 20 -39.38 5.35 22.72
C LYS A 20 -38.07 6.16 22.70
N THR A 21 -37.09 5.70 23.48
CA THR A 21 -35.71 6.23 23.38
C THR A 21 -35.32 6.03 21.96
N THR A 22 -35.27 7.09 21.21
CA THR A 22 -34.95 7.01 19.77
C THR A 22 -33.54 6.47 19.68
N ASN A 23 -33.36 5.25 19.20
CA ASN A 23 -32.07 4.58 18.96
C ASN A 23 -31.09 5.46 18.15
N LYS A 24 -31.59 6.52 17.53
CA LYS A 24 -30.84 7.53 16.80
C LYS A 24 -29.75 8.21 17.65
N ASN A 25 -29.99 8.47 18.93
CA ASN A 25 -29.05 9.16 19.81
C ASN A 25 -27.86 8.29 20.25
N ILE A 26 -27.99 6.98 20.14
CA ILE A 26 -26.91 6.05 20.49
C ILE A 26 -25.99 5.78 19.30
N LEU A 27 -26.39 6.08 18.05
CA LEU A 27 -25.64 5.77 16.86
C LEU A 27 -24.41 6.65 16.60
N PRO A 28 -24.41 7.98 16.90
CA PRO A 28 -23.20 8.78 16.68
C PRO A 28 -21.97 8.22 17.40
N GLY A 29 -20.86 8.17 16.66
CA GLY A 29 -19.59 7.60 17.10
C GLY A 29 -19.02 6.60 16.10
N SER A 30 -17.94 5.95 16.49
CA SER A 30 -17.25 4.95 15.66
C SER A 30 -17.65 3.54 16.07
N TRP A 31 -17.93 2.70 15.08
CA TRP A 31 -18.38 1.33 15.25
C TRP A 31 -17.44 0.40 14.50
N LEU A 32 -16.78 -0.51 15.23
CA LEU A 32 -15.83 -1.46 14.69
C LEU A 32 -16.52 -2.78 14.40
N GLY A 33 -16.39 -3.27 13.18
CA GLY A 33 -16.70 -4.63 12.77
C GLY A 33 -15.55 -5.24 12.00
N LYS A 34 -15.69 -6.51 11.64
CA LYS A 34 -14.73 -7.18 10.77
C LYS A 34 -15.41 -8.13 9.79
N ILE A 35 -14.90 -8.18 8.58
CA ILE A 35 -15.18 -9.23 7.62
C ILE A 35 -14.15 -10.32 7.82
N SER A 36 -14.60 -11.57 8.05
CA SER A 36 -13.72 -12.73 8.10
C SER A 36 -14.00 -13.63 6.90
N THR A 37 -13.01 -13.84 6.05
CA THR A 37 -13.13 -14.70 4.87
C THR A 37 -11.77 -15.33 4.52
N ASN A 38 -11.77 -16.63 4.23
CA ASN A 38 -10.56 -17.37 3.84
C ASN A 38 -9.36 -17.17 4.78
N GLY A 39 -9.61 -17.07 6.10
CA GLY A 39 -8.55 -16.84 7.09
C GLY A 39 -8.04 -15.40 7.18
N ILE A 40 -8.66 -14.47 6.47
CA ILE A 40 -8.33 -13.03 6.48
C ILE A 40 -9.41 -12.29 7.25
N ASP A 41 -8.99 -11.45 8.19
CA ASP A 41 -9.84 -10.52 8.92
C ASP A 41 -9.59 -9.09 8.39
N LEU A 42 -10.64 -8.46 7.85
CA LEU A 42 -10.62 -7.06 7.43
C LEU A 42 -11.46 -6.23 8.39
N ARG A 43 -10.83 -5.32 9.11
CA ARG A 43 -11.53 -4.41 10.02
C ARG A 43 -12.23 -3.31 9.23
N LEU A 44 -13.45 -3.02 9.64
CA LEU A 44 -14.27 -1.93 9.12
C LEU A 44 -14.68 -1.02 10.27
N VAL A 45 -14.48 0.28 10.14
CA VAL A 45 -14.90 1.27 11.12
C VAL A 45 -15.94 2.18 10.49
N PHE A 46 -17.18 2.04 10.91
CA PHE A 46 -18.28 2.92 10.51
C PHE A 46 -18.31 4.14 11.43
N ASN A 47 -18.04 5.32 10.90
CA ASN A 47 -18.09 6.57 11.65
C ASN A 47 -19.43 7.26 11.36
N LEU A 48 -20.35 7.22 12.32
CA LEU A 48 -21.67 7.82 12.22
C LEU A 48 -21.71 9.16 12.95
N LYS A 49 -22.36 10.16 12.36
CA LYS A 49 -22.61 11.45 12.99
C LYS A 49 -23.95 12.03 12.55
N LEU A 50 -24.47 12.98 13.33
CA LEU A 50 -25.59 13.80 12.91
C LEU A 50 -25.05 15.01 12.12
N ASN A 51 -25.71 15.35 11.03
CA ASN A 51 -25.45 16.62 10.31
C ASN A 51 -26.31 17.76 10.89
N ASP A 52 -26.15 18.96 10.35
CA ASP A 52 -26.85 20.17 10.80
C ASP A 52 -28.40 20.08 10.65
N LYS A 53 -28.91 19.13 9.88
CA LYS A 53 -30.33 18.85 9.68
C LYS A 53 -30.81 17.66 10.53
N ASP A 54 -30.02 17.30 11.53
CA ASP A 54 -30.32 16.15 12.41
C ASP A 54 -30.50 14.82 11.66
N SER A 55 -29.84 14.65 10.50
CA SER A 55 -29.82 13.41 9.73
C SER A 55 -28.54 12.63 9.96
N LEU A 56 -28.66 11.31 10.07
CA LEU A 56 -27.49 10.43 10.19
C LEU A 56 -26.72 10.41 8.87
N ILE A 57 -25.45 10.65 8.97
CA ILE A 57 -24.47 10.47 7.87
C ILE A 57 -23.34 9.59 8.36
N ALA A 58 -22.66 8.90 7.45
CA ALA A 58 -21.59 7.99 7.79
C ALA A 58 -20.42 8.05 6.81
N THR A 59 -19.23 7.73 7.33
CA THR A 59 -18.07 7.36 6.54
C THR A 59 -17.59 5.98 7.00
N LEU A 60 -16.84 5.30 6.12
CA LEU A 60 -16.23 4.01 6.40
C LEU A 60 -14.71 4.13 6.32
N ASP A 61 -14.04 3.61 7.33
CA ASP A 61 -12.62 3.34 7.24
C ASP A 61 -12.38 1.84 7.08
N SER A 62 -11.40 1.47 6.27
CA SER A 62 -10.86 0.12 6.21
C SER A 62 -9.38 0.17 6.58
N PRO A 63 -9.04 0.09 7.88
CA PRO A 63 -7.68 0.30 8.37
C PRO A 63 -6.67 -0.66 7.77
N ASP A 64 -7.07 -1.93 7.57
CA ASP A 64 -6.20 -2.98 7.02
C ASP A 64 -5.92 -2.79 5.52
N GLN A 65 -6.68 -1.92 4.86
CA GLN A 65 -6.51 -1.52 3.46
C GLN A 65 -5.98 -0.09 3.32
N GLY A 66 -5.68 0.60 4.45
CA GLY A 66 -5.23 1.98 4.46
C GLY A 66 -6.27 3.01 4.02
N ALA A 67 -7.53 2.59 3.82
CA ALA A 67 -8.58 3.46 3.35
C ALA A 67 -9.27 4.17 4.51
N LYS A 68 -9.46 5.50 4.39
CA LYS A 68 -10.10 6.34 5.41
C LYS A 68 -11.14 7.26 4.80
N ASN A 69 -12.15 7.58 5.60
CA ASN A 69 -13.18 8.56 5.26
C ASN A 69 -13.91 8.27 3.93
N ILE A 70 -14.07 6.98 3.57
CA ILE A 70 -14.86 6.59 2.39
C ILE A 70 -16.29 7.10 2.63
N PRO A 71 -16.82 8.00 1.79
CA PRO A 71 -18.16 8.51 2.00
C PRO A 71 -19.19 7.39 1.77
N LEU A 72 -20.12 7.25 2.70
CA LEU A 72 -21.25 6.34 2.58
C LEU A 72 -22.48 7.07 2.07
N GLY A 73 -23.44 6.33 1.55
CA GLY A 73 -24.71 6.85 1.06
C GLY A 73 -25.72 7.09 2.19
N HIS A 74 -26.99 6.78 1.91
CA HIS A 74 -28.04 6.97 2.90
C HIS A 74 -27.88 6.07 4.12
N VAL A 75 -28.06 6.66 5.29
CA VAL A 75 -28.18 5.95 6.57
C VAL A 75 -29.64 5.97 7.00
N ILE A 76 -30.27 4.82 7.02
CA ILE A 76 -31.69 4.66 7.33
C ILE A 76 -31.81 3.88 8.63
N LEU A 77 -32.51 4.45 9.57
CA LEU A 77 -32.87 3.79 10.84
C LEU A 77 -34.39 3.62 10.91
N ASP A 78 -34.82 2.37 10.93
CA ASP A 78 -36.21 1.98 11.13
C ASP A 78 -36.31 1.16 12.42
N GLU A 79 -36.84 1.76 13.47
CA GLU A 79 -36.86 1.27 14.84
C GLU A 79 -35.45 0.85 15.34
N LYS A 80 -35.13 -0.45 15.25
CA LYS A 80 -33.81 -1.02 15.58
C LYS A 80 -33.00 -1.43 14.35
N ASN A 81 -33.59 -1.35 13.17
CA ASN A 81 -32.94 -1.82 11.94
C ASN A 81 -32.17 -0.67 11.28
N LEU A 82 -30.89 -0.83 11.21
CA LEU A 82 -29.96 0.11 10.59
C LEU A 82 -29.58 -0.37 9.18
N THR A 83 -29.79 0.48 8.19
CA THR A 83 -29.28 0.26 6.83
C THR A 83 -28.33 1.38 6.46
N ILE A 84 -27.13 1.02 5.99
CA ILE A 84 -26.12 1.97 5.52
C ILE A 84 -25.73 1.60 4.09
N GLN A 85 -26.02 2.47 3.14
CA GLN A 85 -25.67 2.26 1.75
C GLN A 85 -24.22 2.68 1.48
N ALA A 86 -23.54 1.94 0.62
CA ALA A 86 -22.17 2.21 0.19
C ALA A 86 -22.04 2.12 -1.33
N PRO A 87 -22.64 3.06 -2.09
CA PRO A 87 -22.70 2.98 -3.56
C PRO A 87 -21.31 2.90 -4.21
N ALA A 88 -20.36 3.69 -3.74
CA ALA A 88 -18.98 3.70 -4.24
C ALA A 88 -18.27 2.33 -4.10
N LEU A 89 -18.70 1.52 -3.14
CA LEU A 89 -18.17 0.18 -2.88
C LEU A 89 -19.07 -0.91 -3.48
N MET A 90 -20.19 -0.55 -4.11
CA MET A 90 -21.25 -1.48 -4.55
C MET A 90 -21.68 -2.39 -3.39
N GLY A 91 -21.87 -1.77 -2.22
CA GLY A 91 -22.12 -2.48 -0.96
C GLY A 91 -23.24 -1.84 -0.13
N GLU A 92 -23.67 -2.59 0.89
CA GLU A 92 -24.69 -2.18 1.86
C GLU A 92 -24.45 -2.91 3.18
N TYR A 93 -24.61 -2.21 4.29
CA TYR A 93 -24.68 -2.82 5.62
C TYR A 93 -26.14 -2.83 6.10
N LYS A 94 -26.60 -3.98 6.59
CA LYS A 94 -27.88 -4.13 7.27
C LYS A 94 -27.65 -4.78 8.63
N GLY A 95 -28.11 -4.13 9.69
CA GLY A 95 -27.96 -4.65 11.03
C GLY A 95 -29.10 -4.28 11.96
N THR A 96 -29.25 -5.03 13.05
CA THR A 96 -30.21 -4.78 14.11
C THR A 96 -29.46 -4.34 15.36
N ILE A 97 -29.86 -3.22 15.93
CA ILE A 97 -29.31 -2.70 17.19
C ILE A 97 -29.75 -3.62 18.33
N THR A 98 -28.77 -4.28 18.95
CA THR A 98 -28.98 -5.23 20.04
C THR A 98 -28.71 -4.61 21.41
N SER A 99 -27.87 -3.56 21.46
CA SER A 99 -27.64 -2.75 22.67
C SER A 99 -27.11 -1.35 22.29
N ASP A 100 -26.86 -0.50 23.27
CA ASP A 100 -26.26 0.83 23.06
C ASP A 100 -24.83 0.77 22.48
N SER A 101 -24.22 -0.42 22.46
CA SER A 101 -22.85 -0.62 22.01
C SER A 101 -22.67 -1.76 21.01
N THR A 102 -23.75 -2.43 20.58
CA THR A 102 -23.69 -3.57 19.66
C THR A 102 -24.78 -3.51 18.59
N ILE A 103 -24.38 -3.83 17.34
CA ILE A 103 -25.29 -3.98 16.20
C ILE A 103 -24.90 -5.28 15.50
N ASP A 104 -25.82 -6.24 15.43
CA ASP A 104 -25.60 -7.49 14.73
C ASP A 104 -26.07 -7.35 13.28
N GLY A 105 -25.23 -7.67 12.31
CA GLY A 105 -25.55 -7.39 10.93
C GLY A 105 -24.71 -8.09 9.88
N THR A 106 -25.00 -7.71 8.64
CA THR A 106 -24.39 -8.25 7.44
C THR A 106 -23.91 -7.12 6.53
N TRP A 107 -22.69 -7.21 6.09
CA TRP A 107 -22.14 -6.41 4.99
C TRP A 107 -22.32 -7.18 3.69
N THR A 108 -23.01 -6.59 2.73
CA THR A 108 -23.15 -7.15 1.40
C THR A 108 -22.32 -6.32 0.42
N GLN A 109 -21.47 -6.94 -0.38
CA GLN A 109 -20.68 -6.25 -1.39
C GLN A 109 -20.60 -7.09 -2.65
N ARG A 110 -20.96 -6.49 -3.79
CA ARG A 110 -20.96 -7.16 -5.12
C ARG A 110 -21.72 -8.50 -5.13
N GLY A 111 -22.78 -8.60 -4.36
CA GLY A 111 -23.61 -9.80 -4.24
C GLY A 111 -23.13 -10.85 -3.23
N SER A 112 -21.96 -10.65 -2.61
CA SER A 112 -21.48 -11.51 -1.53
C SER A 112 -21.84 -10.91 -0.17
N GLY A 113 -22.37 -11.75 0.76
CA GLY A 113 -22.74 -11.36 2.10
C GLY A 113 -21.74 -11.86 3.14
N PHE A 114 -21.39 -11.00 4.11
CA PHE A 114 -20.47 -11.30 5.20
C PHE A 114 -21.12 -10.90 6.53
N THR A 115 -21.08 -11.76 7.52
CA THR A 115 -21.50 -11.39 8.87
C THR A 115 -20.53 -10.34 9.41
N VAL A 116 -21.07 -9.19 9.81
CA VAL A 116 -20.29 -8.07 10.37
C VAL A 116 -21.03 -7.51 11.56
N ASN A 117 -20.70 -7.98 12.75
CA ASN A 117 -21.23 -7.44 13.99
C ASN A 117 -20.41 -6.23 14.41
N LEU A 118 -21.08 -5.11 14.66
CA LEU A 118 -20.44 -3.85 15.02
C LEU A 118 -20.43 -3.67 16.53
N LYS A 119 -19.29 -3.23 17.05
CA LYS A 119 -19.11 -2.82 18.44
C LYS A 119 -18.75 -1.35 18.50
N LYS A 120 -19.48 -0.59 19.31
CA LYS A 120 -19.20 0.83 19.52
C LYS A 120 -17.85 1.02 20.20
N LEU A 121 -17.05 1.92 19.68
CA LEU A 121 -15.76 2.27 20.27
C LEU A 121 -15.95 3.41 21.27
N SER A 122 -15.25 3.34 22.38
CA SER A 122 -15.18 4.41 23.38
C SER A 122 -14.23 5.55 22.97
N THR A 123 -13.33 5.27 22.06
CA THR A 123 -12.32 6.19 21.53
C THR A 123 -12.21 6.06 20.02
N VAL A 124 -11.63 7.05 19.36
CA VAL A 124 -11.34 6.97 17.92
C VAL A 124 -10.44 5.76 17.67
N PHE A 125 -10.80 4.96 16.66
CA PHE A 125 -9.99 3.83 16.24
C PHE A 125 -8.65 4.32 15.69
N THR A 126 -7.58 3.81 16.26
CA THR A 126 -6.22 4.04 15.75
C THR A 126 -5.52 2.70 15.61
N VAL A 127 -4.90 2.48 14.48
CA VAL A 127 -4.02 1.32 14.33
C VAL A 127 -2.76 1.57 15.14
N ASN A 128 -2.37 0.61 15.96
CA ASN A 128 -1.13 0.70 16.73
C ASN A 128 0.07 0.58 15.78
N ARG A 129 0.93 1.61 15.77
CA ARG A 129 2.18 1.64 14.98
C ARG A 129 3.32 2.09 15.90
N PRO A 130 3.82 1.20 16.77
CA PRO A 130 4.72 1.56 17.85
C PRO A 130 6.08 2.08 17.35
N GLN A 131 6.46 1.75 16.11
CA GLN A 131 7.73 2.17 15.52
C GLN A 131 7.66 3.55 14.86
N GLU A 132 6.46 4.13 14.65
CA GLU A 132 6.37 5.46 14.06
C GLU A 132 6.97 6.50 15.02
N PRO A 133 8.01 7.24 14.60
CA PRO A 133 8.65 8.24 15.43
C PRO A 133 7.72 9.43 15.68
N LYS A 134 7.81 9.95 16.90
CA LYS A 134 7.02 11.13 17.34
C LYS A 134 7.97 12.23 17.81
N PRO A 135 7.66 13.50 17.51
CA PRO A 135 8.45 14.62 18.04
C PRO A 135 8.35 14.67 19.59
N PRO A 136 9.37 15.25 20.27
CA PRO A 136 10.57 15.86 19.69
C PRO A 136 11.58 14.83 19.19
N PHE A 137 12.17 15.08 18.00
CA PHE A 137 13.20 14.19 17.44
C PHE A 137 14.60 14.54 18.00
N SER A 138 15.48 13.52 18.12
CA SER A 138 16.89 13.68 18.51
C SER A 138 17.80 14.04 17.32
N TYR A 139 17.24 14.60 16.26
CA TYR A 139 17.90 14.98 15.01
C TYR A 139 17.12 16.12 14.35
N THR A 140 17.73 16.80 13.37
CA THR A 140 17.04 17.81 12.57
C THR A 140 16.17 17.12 11.52
N SER A 141 14.91 17.58 11.39
CA SER A 141 13.98 17.14 10.35
C SER A 141 13.43 18.37 9.66
N GLU A 142 13.69 18.52 8.37
CA GLU A 142 13.29 19.69 7.58
C GLU A 142 12.64 19.29 6.26
N ASP A 143 11.58 19.99 5.89
CA ASP A 143 10.98 19.85 4.58
C ASP A 143 11.85 20.59 3.55
N VAL A 144 12.11 19.91 2.45
CA VAL A 144 12.98 20.40 1.38
C VAL A 144 12.31 20.30 0.02
N THR A 145 12.80 21.10 -0.92
CA THR A 145 12.37 21.04 -2.31
C THR A 145 13.60 21.08 -3.22
N PHE A 146 13.62 20.23 -4.23
CA PHE A 146 14.69 20.18 -5.23
C PHE A 146 14.12 20.01 -6.64
N THR A 147 14.90 20.30 -7.66
CA THR A 147 14.42 20.35 -9.04
C THR A 147 14.99 19.20 -9.87
N ASN A 148 14.11 18.40 -10.48
CA ASN A 148 14.49 17.55 -11.60
C ASN A 148 14.58 18.42 -12.87
N VAL A 149 15.79 18.74 -13.28
CA VAL A 149 16.03 19.65 -14.41
C VAL A 149 15.58 19.06 -15.74
N LYS A 150 15.65 17.71 -15.87
CA LYS A 150 15.27 17.01 -17.11
C LYS A 150 13.81 17.19 -17.47
N PHE A 151 12.95 17.19 -16.47
CA PHE A 151 11.50 17.36 -16.65
C PHE A 151 10.99 18.74 -16.21
N ASN A 152 11.90 19.59 -15.69
CA ASN A 152 11.56 20.91 -15.14
C ASN A 152 10.44 20.85 -14.09
N ILE A 153 10.52 19.89 -13.17
CA ILE A 153 9.56 19.71 -12.06
C ILE A 153 10.25 19.86 -10.71
N LYS A 154 9.51 20.39 -9.74
CA LYS A 154 9.95 20.44 -8.34
C LYS A 154 9.45 19.21 -7.59
N LEU A 155 10.36 18.59 -6.85
CA LEU A 155 10.07 17.46 -5.99
C LEU A 155 10.20 17.90 -4.53
N ALA A 156 9.26 17.49 -3.70
CA ALA A 156 9.24 17.80 -2.29
C ALA A 156 9.64 16.58 -1.46
N GLY A 157 10.37 16.81 -0.39
CA GLY A 157 10.85 15.75 0.48
C GLY A 157 11.03 16.21 1.91
N THR A 158 11.49 15.30 2.75
CA THR A 158 11.95 15.56 4.12
C THR A 158 13.36 15.05 4.25
N LEU A 159 14.28 15.92 4.65
CA LEU A 159 15.67 15.60 4.96
C LEU A 159 15.82 15.51 6.48
N THR A 160 16.28 14.36 6.95
CA THR A 160 16.67 14.18 8.36
C THR A 160 18.18 14.15 8.47
N ILE A 161 18.74 14.91 9.41
CA ILE A 161 20.20 15.08 9.60
C ILE A 161 20.53 14.85 11.05
N PRO A 162 21.51 13.98 11.40
CA PRO A 162 21.98 13.78 12.75
C PRO A 162 22.48 15.08 13.39
N HIS A 163 22.38 15.21 14.71
CA HIS A 163 23.04 16.31 15.41
C HIS A 163 24.57 16.14 15.39
N GLY A 164 25.29 17.24 15.29
CA GLY A 164 26.76 17.26 15.25
C GLY A 164 27.31 18.04 14.06
N ASN A 165 28.62 17.96 13.89
CA ASN A 165 29.33 18.81 12.94
C ASN A 165 29.33 18.24 11.50
N GLY A 166 29.10 16.95 11.30
CA GLY A 166 29.20 16.32 9.98
C GLY A 166 30.62 16.33 9.38
N PRO A 167 30.82 16.16 8.08
CA PRO A 167 29.78 15.75 7.14
C PRO A 167 29.33 14.30 7.35
N PHE A 168 28.03 14.05 7.21
CA PHE A 168 27.43 12.74 7.45
C PHE A 168 27.33 11.92 6.15
N LYS A 169 27.41 10.59 6.26
CA LYS A 169 26.90 9.68 5.22
C LYS A 169 25.42 9.96 5.00
N ALA A 170 24.94 9.75 3.79
CA ALA A 170 23.53 9.99 3.49
C ALA A 170 22.90 8.89 2.63
N VAL A 171 21.60 8.72 2.80
CA VAL A 171 20.77 7.78 2.04
C VAL A 171 19.63 8.54 1.39
N ILE A 172 19.39 8.26 0.10
CA ILE A 172 18.18 8.66 -0.61
C ILE A 172 17.26 7.45 -0.69
N MET A 173 16.05 7.60 -0.17
CA MET A 173 15.04 6.55 -0.22
C MET A 173 14.29 6.61 -1.56
N ILE A 174 14.13 5.45 -2.23
CA ILE A 174 13.45 5.32 -3.52
C ILE A 174 12.32 4.31 -3.36
N THR A 175 11.10 4.77 -3.60
CA THR A 175 9.86 4.02 -3.39
C THR A 175 9.69 2.85 -4.36
N GLY A 176 8.81 1.92 -4.00
CA GLY A 176 8.35 0.84 -4.86
C GLY A 176 7.35 1.31 -5.92
N SER A 177 6.70 0.34 -6.59
CA SER A 177 5.75 0.60 -7.66
C SER A 177 4.49 1.32 -7.20
N GLY A 178 3.99 2.21 -8.04
CA GLY A 178 2.82 3.02 -7.77
C GLY A 178 3.17 4.40 -7.22
N PRO A 179 2.24 5.36 -7.28
CA PRO A 179 2.44 6.73 -6.80
C PRO A 179 2.52 6.75 -5.27
N GLN A 180 3.70 6.95 -4.72
CA GLN A 180 4.00 6.87 -3.29
C GLN A 180 4.37 8.23 -2.71
N ASN A 181 3.94 8.50 -1.48
CA ASN A 181 4.46 9.64 -0.73
C ASN A 181 5.84 9.31 -0.13
N ARG A 182 6.52 10.31 0.39
CA ARG A 182 7.87 10.23 1.00
C ARG A 182 8.00 9.21 2.13
N ASN A 183 6.90 8.71 2.68
CA ASN A 183 6.90 7.70 3.74
C ASN A 183 6.71 6.28 3.20
N GLU A 184 6.45 6.13 1.88
CA GLU A 184 5.99 4.89 1.28
C GLU A 184 4.77 4.35 2.04
N GLU A 185 3.79 5.23 2.29
CA GLU A 185 2.67 4.92 3.17
C GLU A 185 1.75 3.88 2.53
N LEU A 186 1.70 2.70 3.15
CA LEU A 186 0.91 1.58 2.68
C LEU A 186 0.18 0.91 3.86
N MET A 187 -1.14 0.75 3.75
CA MET A 187 -1.98 0.08 4.75
C MET A 187 -1.78 0.61 6.19
N GLY A 188 -1.59 1.93 6.31
CA GLY A 188 -1.36 2.62 7.57
C GLY A 188 0.03 2.46 8.17
N HIS A 189 0.98 1.88 7.45
CA HIS A 189 2.41 1.87 7.78
C HIS A 189 3.15 2.97 7.05
N LYS A 190 4.25 3.43 7.65
CA LYS A 190 5.17 4.43 7.08
C LYS A 190 6.61 3.91 7.12
N PRO A 191 6.94 2.84 6.35
CA PRO A 191 8.23 2.18 6.47
C PRO A 191 9.40 3.13 6.26
N PHE A 192 9.36 4.03 5.29
CA PHE A 192 10.46 4.97 5.06
C PHE A 192 10.64 5.97 6.19
N MET A 193 9.56 6.33 6.91
CA MET A 193 9.67 7.17 8.09
C MET A 193 10.38 6.45 9.25
N VAL A 194 10.08 5.16 9.44
CA VAL A 194 10.71 4.31 10.45
C VAL A 194 12.19 4.07 10.14
N ILE A 195 12.51 3.74 8.89
CA ILE A 195 13.90 3.55 8.43
C ILE A 195 14.70 4.85 8.61
N ALA A 196 14.13 5.98 8.21
CA ALA A 196 14.81 7.28 8.30
C ALA A 196 15.08 7.67 9.76
N ASP A 197 14.14 7.48 10.67
CA ASP A 197 14.34 7.73 12.10
C ASP A 197 15.48 6.87 12.65
N TYR A 198 15.46 5.57 12.34
CA TYR A 198 16.48 4.65 12.84
C TYR A 198 17.88 5.00 12.31
N LEU A 199 18.01 5.21 11.00
CA LEU A 199 19.29 5.59 10.39
C LEU A 199 19.81 6.92 10.92
N THR A 200 18.92 7.92 11.05
CA THR A 200 19.34 9.25 11.48
C THR A 200 19.78 9.28 12.94
N ARG A 201 19.14 8.52 13.82
CA ARG A 201 19.60 8.30 15.20
C ARG A 201 20.97 7.63 15.28
N ASN A 202 21.33 6.86 14.25
CA ASN A 202 22.61 6.16 14.16
C ASN A 202 23.65 6.91 13.28
N GLY A 203 23.48 8.20 13.05
CA GLY A 203 24.50 9.03 12.41
C GLY A 203 24.47 9.08 10.89
N ILE A 204 23.40 8.62 10.24
CA ILE A 204 23.24 8.62 8.77
C ILE A 204 22.10 9.57 8.40
N ALA A 205 22.36 10.58 7.59
CA ALA A 205 21.33 11.47 7.07
C ALA A 205 20.44 10.75 6.05
N VAL A 206 19.14 11.12 6.00
CA VAL A 206 18.18 10.46 5.09
C VAL A 206 17.32 11.49 4.38
N LEU A 207 17.26 11.39 3.05
CA LEU A 207 16.32 12.11 2.21
C LEU A 207 15.22 11.17 1.73
N ARG A 208 13.98 11.48 2.09
CA ARG A 208 12.76 10.86 1.57
C ARG A 208 12.01 11.91 0.76
N TYR A 209 11.46 11.54 -0.37
CA TYR A 209 10.73 12.48 -1.22
C TYR A 209 9.43 11.88 -1.77
N ASP A 210 8.45 12.74 -2.03
CA ASP A 210 7.20 12.35 -2.68
C ASP A 210 7.49 12.10 -4.17
N ASP A 211 6.99 11.01 -4.71
CA ASP A 211 7.09 10.74 -6.14
C ASP A 211 6.48 11.89 -6.96
N ARG A 212 6.91 12.03 -8.21
CA ARG A 212 6.33 13.02 -9.11
C ARG A 212 4.81 12.91 -9.19
N GLY A 213 4.09 14.03 -9.03
CA GLY A 213 2.63 14.08 -9.03
C GLY A 213 1.97 13.58 -7.74
N VAL A 214 2.75 13.30 -6.68
CA VAL A 214 2.26 12.88 -5.37
C VAL A 214 2.58 13.93 -4.31
N GLY A 215 1.71 14.05 -3.32
CA GLY A 215 1.90 14.95 -2.18
C GLY A 215 2.14 16.38 -2.63
N GLN A 216 3.34 16.90 -2.37
CA GLN A 216 3.76 18.24 -2.74
C GLN A 216 4.68 18.28 -3.98
N SER A 217 4.98 17.12 -4.58
CA SER A 217 5.80 17.02 -5.78
C SER A 217 5.00 17.33 -7.04
N GLN A 218 5.63 18.07 -7.95
CA GLN A 218 5.07 18.35 -9.27
C GLN A 218 5.26 17.16 -10.23
N GLY A 219 4.62 17.23 -11.40
CA GLY A 219 4.75 16.24 -12.46
C GLY A 219 3.56 15.29 -12.56
N ASN A 220 3.72 14.21 -13.32
CA ASN A 220 2.69 13.21 -13.55
C ASN A 220 3.28 11.80 -13.45
N TYR A 221 2.90 11.05 -12.42
CA TYR A 221 3.37 9.69 -12.22
C TYR A 221 2.87 8.73 -13.31
N ALA A 222 1.61 8.89 -13.75
CA ALA A 222 0.99 7.98 -14.71
C ALA A 222 1.68 7.93 -16.08
N GLU A 223 2.44 8.97 -16.43
CA GLU A 223 3.20 9.04 -17.68
C GLU A 223 4.65 8.57 -17.53
N ALA A 224 5.11 8.33 -16.29
CA ALA A 224 6.50 8.02 -16.00
C ALA A 224 6.81 6.52 -16.16
N THR A 225 8.04 6.23 -16.56
CA THR A 225 8.66 4.90 -16.47
C THR A 225 9.66 4.86 -15.32
N SER A 226 10.14 3.65 -14.95
CA SER A 226 11.20 3.52 -13.95
C SER A 226 12.48 4.30 -14.35
N ALA A 227 12.74 4.48 -15.65
CA ALA A 227 13.85 5.31 -16.14
C ALA A 227 13.60 6.82 -15.90
N ASP A 228 12.34 7.26 -15.95
CA ASP A 228 12.00 8.65 -15.65
C ASP A 228 12.06 8.90 -14.13
N LEU A 229 11.61 7.94 -13.32
CA LEU A 229 11.74 7.98 -11.85
C LEU A 229 13.21 7.96 -11.40
N ALA A 230 14.09 7.27 -12.14
CA ALA A 230 15.54 7.33 -11.90
C ALA A 230 16.10 8.76 -12.00
N THR A 231 15.53 9.60 -12.86
CA THR A 231 15.96 11.00 -12.95
C THR A 231 15.52 11.85 -11.75
N ASP A 232 14.45 11.45 -11.06
CA ASP A 232 14.04 12.09 -9.81
C ASP A 232 15.01 11.74 -8.67
N ALA A 233 15.41 10.48 -8.59
CA ALA A 233 16.42 10.04 -7.62
C ALA A 233 17.80 10.66 -7.90
N GLU A 234 18.17 10.89 -9.18
CA GLU A 234 19.37 11.61 -9.56
C GLU A 234 19.29 13.10 -9.15
N ALA A 235 18.13 13.73 -9.28
CA ALA A 235 17.92 15.10 -8.81
C ALA A 235 18.05 15.19 -7.28
N ALA A 236 17.54 14.21 -6.54
CA ALA A 236 17.73 14.08 -5.09
C ALA A 236 19.22 13.93 -4.72
N PHE A 237 19.99 13.14 -5.48
CA PHE A 237 21.42 13.02 -5.30
C PHE A 237 22.14 14.36 -5.50
N ASN A 238 21.84 15.06 -6.58
CA ASN A 238 22.42 16.36 -6.86
C ASN A 238 22.08 17.41 -5.79
N PHE A 239 20.90 17.36 -5.22
CA PHE A 239 20.50 18.20 -4.09
C PHE A 239 21.35 17.90 -2.85
N LEU A 240 21.49 16.63 -2.44
CA LEU A 240 22.28 16.24 -1.28
C LEU A 240 23.78 16.55 -1.46
N LYS A 241 24.30 16.35 -2.67
CA LYS A 241 25.70 16.64 -3.00
C LYS A 241 26.10 18.10 -2.74
N ASN A 242 25.15 19.01 -2.81
CA ASN A 242 25.37 20.44 -2.55
C ASN A 242 25.11 20.84 -1.08
N ASN A 243 24.74 19.90 -0.20
CA ASN A 243 24.54 20.18 1.21
C ASN A 243 25.84 20.03 2.01
N ALA A 244 26.27 21.11 2.67
CA ALA A 244 27.54 21.17 3.39
C ALA A 244 27.64 20.16 4.58
N LYS A 245 26.50 19.68 5.11
CA LYS A 245 26.46 18.68 6.17
C LYS A 245 26.58 17.24 5.67
N ILE A 246 26.59 17.02 4.36
CA ILE A 246 26.61 15.69 3.74
C ILE A 246 27.98 15.39 3.14
N ASN A 247 28.50 14.19 3.41
CA ASN A 247 29.70 13.70 2.75
C ASN A 247 29.36 13.30 1.30
N GLN A 248 29.79 14.12 0.37
CA GLN A 248 29.49 13.97 -1.07
C GLN A 248 29.93 12.62 -1.67
N LYS A 249 30.92 11.96 -1.05
CA LYS A 249 31.45 10.66 -1.50
C LYS A 249 30.70 9.47 -0.90
N GLU A 250 29.85 9.71 0.10
CA GLU A 250 29.14 8.69 0.87
C GLU A 250 27.62 8.88 0.80
N ILE A 251 27.12 9.30 -0.36
CA ILE A 251 25.68 9.36 -0.65
C ILE A 251 25.28 8.05 -1.33
N GLY A 252 24.44 7.27 -0.66
CA GLY A 252 23.90 6.02 -1.17
C GLY A 252 22.44 6.11 -1.57
N LEU A 253 21.99 5.10 -2.31
CA LEU A 253 20.60 4.90 -2.71
C LEU A 253 20.03 3.70 -1.95
N MET A 254 18.83 3.83 -1.41
CA MET A 254 18.09 2.73 -0.80
C MET A 254 16.75 2.60 -1.51
N GLY A 255 16.59 1.55 -2.31
CA GLY A 255 15.40 1.34 -3.10
C GLY A 255 14.61 0.12 -2.64
N HIS A 256 13.31 0.28 -2.43
CA HIS A 256 12.39 -0.80 -2.11
C HIS A 256 11.70 -1.29 -3.39
N SER A 257 11.59 -2.62 -3.56
CA SER A 257 10.85 -3.22 -4.68
C SER A 257 11.32 -2.68 -6.04
N GLU A 258 10.49 -1.94 -6.79
CA GLU A 258 10.90 -1.25 -8.03
C GLU A 258 12.02 -0.22 -7.78
N GLY A 259 12.08 0.40 -6.61
CA GLY A 259 13.19 1.25 -6.22
C GLY A 259 14.54 0.53 -6.28
N GLY A 260 14.53 -0.79 -6.04
CA GLY A 260 15.70 -1.65 -6.22
C GLY A 260 16.12 -1.85 -7.68
N LEU A 261 15.25 -1.59 -8.67
CA LEU A 261 15.57 -1.46 -10.08
C LEU A 261 16.07 -0.04 -10.41
N ILE A 262 15.40 0.97 -9.84
CA ILE A 262 15.70 2.37 -10.10
C ILE A 262 17.12 2.74 -9.61
N ALA A 263 17.52 2.29 -8.43
CA ALA A 263 18.83 2.60 -7.85
C ALA A 263 20.01 2.16 -8.76
N PRO A 264 20.06 0.95 -9.32
CA PRO A 264 21.06 0.60 -10.34
C PRO A 264 21.03 1.45 -11.60
N ILE A 265 19.85 1.87 -12.07
CA ILE A 265 19.74 2.77 -13.25
C ILE A 265 20.46 4.09 -12.95
N VAL A 266 20.22 4.69 -11.78
CA VAL A 266 20.91 5.91 -11.34
C VAL A 266 22.41 5.70 -11.20
N ALA A 267 22.84 4.61 -10.57
CA ALA A 267 24.27 4.34 -10.34
C ALA A 267 25.06 4.09 -11.64
N VAL A 268 24.39 3.69 -12.72
CA VAL A 268 25.01 3.55 -14.04
C VAL A 268 25.20 4.92 -14.71
N SER A 269 24.27 5.83 -14.55
CA SER A 269 24.35 7.19 -15.11
C SER A 269 25.20 8.13 -14.25
N ASN A 270 25.33 7.84 -12.95
CA ASN A 270 26.00 8.69 -11.97
C ASN A 270 27.02 7.92 -11.13
N THR A 271 28.29 8.00 -11.50
CA THR A 271 29.40 7.32 -10.81
C THR A 271 29.72 7.89 -9.41
N GLY A 272 29.08 8.98 -9.01
CA GLY A 272 29.21 9.56 -7.67
C GLY A 272 28.40 8.83 -6.59
N ILE A 273 27.55 7.86 -6.96
CA ILE A 273 26.80 7.06 -5.97
C ILE A 273 27.76 6.21 -5.16
N GLY A 274 27.75 6.42 -3.82
CA GLY A 274 28.67 5.79 -2.89
C GLY A 274 28.35 4.31 -2.64
N PHE A 275 27.05 3.96 -2.54
CA PHE A 275 26.59 2.59 -2.30
C PHE A 275 25.11 2.42 -2.66
N ILE A 276 24.66 1.16 -2.73
CA ILE A 276 23.23 0.81 -2.92
C ILE A 276 22.79 -0.16 -1.82
N VAL A 277 21.61 0.09 -1.24
CA VAL A 277 20.84 -0.87 -0.45
C VAL A 277 19.58 -1.21 -1.24
N SER A 278 19.43 -2.48 -1.62
CA SER A 278 18.27 -3.00 -2.34
C SER A 278 17.38 -3.77 -1.38
N LEU A 279 16.23 -3.23 -1.07
CA LEU A 279 15.20 -3.81 -0.20
C LEU A 279 14.16 -4.52 -1.06
N ALA A 280 14.11 -5.85 -1.02
CA ALA A 280 13.20 -6.66 -1.84
C ALA A 280 13.25 -6.26 -3.34
N GLY A 281 14.42 -5.87 -3.82
CA GLY A 281 14.61 -5.35 -5.16
C GLY A 281 14.64 -6.44 -6.23
N THR A 282 14.40 -6.02 -7.48
CA THR A 282 14.27 -6.93 -8.62
C THR A 282 15.61 -7.42 -9.14
N GLY A 283 15.78 -8.73 -9.31
CA GLY A 283 16.96 -9.36 -9.92
C GLY A 283 16.66 -10.04 -11.27
N VAL A 284 15.37 -10.33 -11.50
CA VAL A 284 14.87 -10.94 -12.75
C VAL A 284 13.92 -9.96 -13.46
N THR A 285 13.51 -10.26 -14.69
CA THR A 285 12.65 -9.38 -15.47
C THR A 285 11.30 -9.12 -14.79
N GLY A 286 10.74 -7.92 -14.96
CA GLY A 286 9.43 -7.59 -14.40
C GLY A 286 8.33 -8.58 -14.83
N GLN A 287 8.40 -9.12 -16.05
CA GLN A 287 7.47 -10.19 -16.46
C GLN A 287 7.57 -11.43 -15.59
N GLN A 288 8.78 -11.88 -15.26
CA GLN A 288 8.97 -13.06 -14.39
C GLN A 288 8.44 -12.78 -12.99
N ILE A 289 8.69 -11.59 -12.44
CA ILE A 289 8.18 -11.15 -11.14
C ILE A 289 6.66 -11.20 -11.11
N ILE A 290 5.99 -10.53 -12.03
CA ILE A 290 4.51 -10.46 -12.04
C ILE A 290 3.87 -11.84 -12.21
N ILE A 291 4.42 -12.68 -13.09
CA ILE A 291 3.92 -14.06 -13.26
C ILE A 291 4.09 -14.85 -11.97
N ARG A 292 5.27 -14.76 -11.34
CA ARG A 292 5.55 -15.47 -10.09
C ARG A 292 4.64 -15.00 -8.95
N GLN A 293 4.50 -13.69 -8.79
CA GLN A 293 3.61 -13.08 -7.81
C GLN A 293 2.16 -13.59 -7.95
N GLN A 294 1.63 -13.59 -9.16
CA GLN A 294 0.27 -14.09 -9.43
C GLN A 294 0.13 -15.57 -9.09
N GLN A 295 1.12 -16.39 -9.41
CA GLN A 295 1.12 -17.81 -9.09
C GLN A 295 1.13 -18.07 -7.58
N GLU A 296 1.97 -17.36 -6.82
CA GLU A 296 2.05 -17.53 -5.36
C GLU A 296 0.79 -17.02 -4.66
N ILE A 297 0.28 -15.86 -5.06
CA ILE A 297 -0.99 -15.35 -4.52
C ILE A 297 -2.12 -16.33 -4.81
N GLY A 298 -2.24 -16.83 -6.03
CA GLY A 298 -3.28 -17.80 -6.38
C GLY A 298 -3.18 -19.09 -5.54
N LYS A 299 -1.99 -19.64 -5.35
CA LYS A 299 -1.77 -20.82 -4.50
C LYS A 299 -2.19 -20.58 -3.05
N LEU A 300 -1.71 -19.49 -2.46
CA LEU A 300 -2.01 -19.14 -1.07
C LEU A 300 -3.48 -18.77 -0.86
N SER A 301 -4.15 -18.28 -1.91
CA SER A 301 -5.60 -18.03 -1.91
C SER A 301 -6.45 -19.28 -2.17
N GLY A 302 -5.82 -20.45 -2.33
CA GLY A 302 -6.51 -21.74 -2.54
C GLY A 302 -7.04 -21.93 -3.97
N GLU A 303 -6.54 -21.21 -4.96
CA GLU A 303 -6.91 -21.41 -6.35
C GLU A 303 -6.42 -22.77 -6.85
N LYS A 304 -7.22 -23.41 -7.71
CA LYS A 304 -6.81 -24.67 -8.37
C LYS A 304 -5.60 -24.44 -9.27
N GLU A 305 -4.64 -25.37 -9.25
CA GLU A 305 -3.43 -25.30 -10.06
C GLU A 305 -3.71 -25.12 -11.56
N SER A 306 -4.78 -25.76 -12.06
CA SER A 306 -5.24 -25.59 -13.45
C SER A 306 -5.65 -24.15 -13.76
N ALA A 307 -6.33 -23.45 -12.83
CA ALA A 307 -6.73 -22.06 -12.99
C ALA A 307 -5.52 -21.13 -12.96
N ILE A 308 -4.57 -21.35 -12.06
CA ILE A 308 -3.30 -20.61 -12.00
C ILE A 308 -2.51 -20.74 -13.30
N LYS A 309 -2.40 -21.97 -13.82
CA LYS A 309 -1.71 -22.23 -15.10
C LYS A 309 -2.39 -21.51 -16.25
N GLU A 310 -3.70 -21.56 -16.30
CA GLU A 310 -4.47 -20.90 -17.36
C GLU A 310 -4.35 -19.37 -17.28
N SER A 311 -4.47 -18.78 -16.08
CA SER A 311 -4.26 -17.34 -15.86
C SER A 311 -2.84 -16.93 -16.27
N THR A 312 -1.85 -17.76 -15.98
CA THR A 312 -0.47 -17.52 -16.40
C THR A 312 -0.34 -17.47 -17.93
N GLU A 313 -0.95 -18.41 -18.65
CA GLU A 313 -0.86 -18.47 -20.13
C GLU A 313 -1.59 -17.30 -20.80
N ILE A 314 -2.77 -16.88 -20.29
CA ILE A 314 -3.42 -15.69 -20.82
C ILE A 314 -2.59 -14.43 -20.56
N ASN A 315 -2.04 -14.26 -19.36
CA ASN A 315 -1.22 -13.10 -19.02
C ASN A 315 0.03 -13.01 -19.89
N LYS A 316 0.71 -14.13 -20.18
CA LYS A 316 1.83 -14.14 -21.13
C LYS A 316 1.42 -13.61 -22.52
N LYS A 317 0.22 -13.97 -23.01
CA LYS A 317 -0.32 -13.47 -24.29
C LYS A 317 -0.60 -11.96 -24.23
N LEU A 318 -1.21 -11.48 -23.12
CA LEU A 318 -1.47 -10.05 -22.93
C LEU A 318 -0.15 -9.25 -22.89
N TYR A 319 0.86 -9.75 -22.19
CA TYR A 319 2.19 -9.10 -22.14
C TYR A 319 2.90 -9.12 -23.50
N ALA A 320 2.67 -10.16 -24.32
CA ALA A 320 3.19 -10.20 -25.68
C ALA A 320 2.55 -9.11 -26.57
N VAL A 321 1.28 -8.78 -26.35
CA VAL A 321 0.63 -7.63 -27.03
C VAL A 321 1.30 -6.33 -26.62
N LEU A 322 1.52 -6.11 -25.32
CA LEU A 322 2.20 -4.89 -24.82
C LEU A 322 3.61 -4.71 -25.36
N ARG A 323 4.36 -5.80 -25.53
CA ARG A 323 5.71 -5.73 -26.12
C ARG A 323 5.69 -5.33 -27.60
N LYS A 324 4.71 -5.79 -28.34
CA LYS A 324 4.63 -5.57 -29.81
C LYS A 324 3.96 -4.25 -30.18
N GLU A 325 2.88 -3.89 -29.47
CA GLU A 325 2.09 -2.70 -29.76
C GLU A 325 2.55 -1.53 -28.88
N LYS A 326 3.13 -0.50 -29.52
CA LYS A 326 3.66 0.69 -28.84
C LYS A 326 2.59 1.72 -28.51
N ASP A 327 1.53 1.78 -29.30
CA ASP A 327 0.39 2.66 -29.05
C ASP A 327 -0.46 2.09 -27.91
N ASN A 328 -0.59 2.80 -26.81
CA ASN A 328 -1.28 2.34 -25.62
C ASN A 328 -2.77 2.09 -25.86
N LYS A 329 -3.45 2.94 -26.66
CA LYS A 329 -4.88 2.77 -26.98
C LYS A 329 -5.10 1.54 -27.85
N LYS A 330 -4.24 1.33 -28.85
CA LYS A 330 -4.31 0.11 -29.70
C LYS A 330 -3.96 -1.14 -28.89
N ALA A 331 -3.00 -1.06 -27.98
CA ALA A 331 -2.67 -2.15 -27.07
C ALA A 331 -3.86 -2.52 -26.19
N GLU A 332 -4.54 -1.51 -25.61
CA GLU A 332 -5.75 -1.71 -24.80
C GLU A 332 -6.83 -2.46 -25.56
N ILE A 333 -7.17 -2.00 -26.76
CA ILE A 333 -8.19 -2.64 -27.61
C ILE A 333 -7.84 -4.12 -27.87
N LYS A 334 -6.58 -4.41 -28.23
CA LYS A 334 -6.12 -5.78 -28.51
C LYS A 334 -6.14 -6.67 -27.25
N ILE A 335 -5.74 -6.12 -26.10
CA ILE A 335 -5.73 -6.81 -24.82
C ILE A 335 -7.15 -7.16 -24.39
N LEU A 336 -8.06 -6.19 -24.41
CA LEU A 336 -9.46 -6.41 -24.02
C LEU A 336 -10.15 -7.41 -24.96
N SER A 337 -9.89 -7.35 -26.28
CA SER A 337 -10.40 -8.33 -27.24
C SER A 337 -9.90 -9.73 -26.95
N LEU A 338 -8.59 -9.88 -26.77
CA LEU A 338 -7.96 -11.18 -26.46
C LEU A 338 -8.48 -11.77 -25.13
N TYR A 339 -8.64 -10.93 -24.13
CA TYR A 339 -9.18 -11.35 -22.83
C TYR A 339 -10.64 -11.79 -22.95
N LYS A 340 -11.47 -11.01 -23.67
CA LYS A 340 -12.87 -11.34 -23.97
C LYS A 340 -12.99 -12.68 -24.69
N GLU A 341 -12.24 -12.87 -25.78
CA GLU A 341 -12.21 -14.13 -26.52
C GLU A 341 -11.84 -15.34 -25.65
N ASN A 342 -10.91 -15.15 -24.67
CA ASN A 342 -10.54 -16.19 -23.73
C ASN A 342 -11.70 -16.57 -22.79
N LEU A 343 -12.45 -15.58 -22.30
CA LEU A 343 -13.63 -15.80 -21.46
C LEU A 343 -14.77 -16.49 -22.23
N GLU A 344 -15.02 -16.09 -23.46
CA GLU A 344 -16.03 -16.69 -24.34
C GLU A 344 -15.71 -18.17 -24.65
N LYS A 345 -14.42 -18.52 -24.87
CA LYS A 345 -13.97 -19.91 -25.02
C LYS A 345 -14.21 -20.77 -23.77
N LYS A 346 -14.23 -20.14 -22.60
CA LYS A 346 -14.59 -20.77 -21.32
C LYS A 346 -16.09 -20.92 -21.10
N LYS A 347 -16.91 -20.46 -22.05
CA LYS A 347 -18.37 -20.42 -21.94
C LYS A 347 -18.87 -19.57 -20.76
N THR A 348 -18.09 -18.56 -20.37
CA THR A 348 -18.51 -17.54 -19.41
C THR A 348 -19.73 -16.81 -19.93
N SER A 349 -20.71 -16.50 -19.10
CA SER A 349 -21.91 -15.77 -19.52
C SER A 349 -21.53 -14.38 -20.08
N LYS A 350 -22.40 -13.85 -20.93
CA LYS A 350 -22.18 -12.52 -21.54
C LYS A 350 -22.02 -11.43 -20.48
N GLU A 351 -22.86 -11.46 -19.45
CA GLU A 351 -22.84 -10.49 -18.35
C GLU A 351 -21.52 -10.57 -17.55
N GLU A 352 -21.09 -11.77 -17.16
CA GLU A 352 -19.83 -11.98 -16.46
C GLU A 352 -18.62 -11.60 -17.31
N THR A 353 -18.68 -11.89 -18.62
CA THR A 353 -17.63 -11.50 -19.57
C THR A 353 -17.49 -9.99 -19.65
N GLU A 354 -18.59 -9.25 -19.83
CA GLU A 354 -18.60 -7.79 -19.89
C GLU A 354 -18.10 -7.18 -18.57
N LYS A 355 -18.53 -7.72 -17.42
CA LYS A 355 -18.07 -7.31 -16.11
C LYS A 355 -16.56 -7.50 -15.92
N ALA A 356 -16.03 -8.66 -16.29
CA ALA A 356 -14.61 -8.97 -16.18
C ALA A 356 -13.73 -8.11 -17.11
N VAL A 357 -14.18 -7.87 -18.36
CA VAL A 357 -13.49 -6.99 -19.31
C VAL A 357 -13.47 -5.55 -18.82
N ASN A 358 -14.59 -5.04 -18.29
CA ASN A 358 -14.65 -3.70 -17.72
C ASN A 358 -13.75 -3.57 -16.46
N GLN A 359 -13.71 -4.59 -15.64
CA GLN A 359 -12.81 -4.63 -14.47
C GLN A 359 -11.34 -4.59 -14.88
N LEU A 360 -10.95 -5.38 -15.89
CA LEU A 360 -9.60 -5.34 -16.44
C LEU A 360 -9.25 -3.95 -16.96
N LYS A 361 -10.16 -3.31 -17.70
CA LYS A 361 -9.97 -1.95 -18.22
C LYS A 361 -9.80 -0.91 -17.11
N LEU A 362 -10.56 -1.00 -16.01
CA LEU A 362 -10.49 -0.08 -14.88
C LEU A 362 -9.22 -0.27 -14.05
N SER A 363 -8.82 -1.51 -13.81
CA SER A 363 -7.66 -1.83 -12.98
C SER A 363 -6.35 -1.75 -13.75
N PHE A 364 -6.38 -1.92 -15.06
CA PHE A 364 -5.19 -1.99 -15.91
C PHE A 364 -5.49 -1.48 -17.32
N GLY A 365 -5.62 -0.16 -17.47
CA GLY A 365 -5.92 0.51 -18.73
C GLY A 365 -4.71 1.21 -19.36
N ALA A 366 -4.97 1.91 -20.47
CA ALA A 366 -3.95 2.57 -21.29
C ALA A 366 -2.99 3.50 -20.51
N ASN A 367 -3.48 4.12 -19.44
CA ASN A 367 -2.68 5.05 -18.63
C ASN A 367 -1.52 4.36 -17.87
N THR A 368 -1.68 3.07 -17.55
CA THR A 368 -0.65 2.30 -16.85
C THR A 368 0.32 1.59 -17.80
N TYR A 369 0.01 1.51 -19.09
CA TYR A 369 0.76 0.70 -20.04
C TYR A 369 2.16 1.23 -20.34
N THR A 370 2.41 2.53 -20.22
CA THR A 370 3.74 3.12 -20.41
C THR A 370 4.71 2.57 -19.39
N TRP A 371 4.37 2.70 -18.11
CA TRP A 371 5.15 2.15 -17.00
C TRP A 371 5.25 0.63 -17.09
N PHE A 372 4.11 -0.06 -17.22
CA PHE A 372 4.06 -1.52 -17.15
C PHE A 372 4.84 -2.18 -18.30
N ARG A 373 4.75 -1.63 -19.53
CA ARG A 373 5.53 -2.08 -20.68
C ARG A 373 7.03 -1.97 -20.37
N TYR A 374 7.46 -0.83 -19.83
CA TYR A 374 8.86 -0.63 -19.44
C TYR A 374 9.28 -1.68 -18.41
N PHE A 375 8.51 -1.82 -17.35
CA PHE A 375 8.81 -2.74 -16.25
C PHE A 375 8.91 -4.20 -16.70
N ILE A 376 7.93 -4.73 -17.43
CA ILE A 376 7.92 -6.14 -17.86
C ILE A 376 9.02 -6.47 -18.88
N MET A 377 9.51 -5.47 -19.62
CA MET A 377 10.57 -5.63 -20.63
C MET A 377 11.96 -5.43 -20.06
N THR A 378 12.08 -4.78 -18.92
CA THR A 378 13.38 -4.45 -18.35
C THR A 378 14.00 -5.68 -17.69
N ASP A 379 15.23 -5.98 -18.10
CA ASP A 379 16.11 -6.93 -17.43
C ASP A 379 17.04 -6.16 -16.49
N PRO A 380 16.89 -6.29 -15.16
CA PRO A 380 17.75 -5.61 -14.18
C PRO A 380 19.24 -5.89 -14.37
N ALA A 381 19.59 -7.07 -14.89
CA ALA A 381 20.97 -7.43 -15.15
C ALA A 381 21.66 -6.47 -16.12
N THR A 382 20.91 -5.80 -17.00
CA THR A 382 21.45 -4.79 -17.93
C THR A 382 22.11 -3.61 -17.19
N PHE A 383 21.57 -3.26 -16.03
CA PHE A 383 22.09 -2.18 -15.18
C PHE A 383 23.03 -2.74 -14.11
N LEU A 384 22.64 -3.78 -13.40
CA LEU A 384 23.42 -4.39 -12.33
C LEU A 384 24.85 -4.74 -12.75
N LYS A 385 25.04 -5.26 -13.97
CA LYS A 385 26.38 -5.53 -14.54
C LYS A 385 27.27 -4.30 -14.65
N LYS A 386 26.74 -3.11 -14.58
CA LYS A 386 27.50 -1.85 -14.72
C LYS A 386 27.74 -1.16 -13.39
N VAL A 387 27.06 -1.58 -12.30
CA VAL A 387 27.22 -1.01 -10.96
C VAL A 387 28.59 -1.34 -10.39
N LYS A 388 29.31 -0.33 -9.93
CA LYS A 388 30.68 -0.45 -9.38
C LYS A 388 30.77 -0.17 -7.87
N CYS A 389 29.81 0.57 -7.32
CA CYS A 389 29.77 0.83 -5.89
C CYS A 389 29.37 -0.44 -5.07
N PRO A 390 29.63 -0.46 -3.76
CA PRO A 390 29.15 -1.51 -2.87
C PRO A 390 27.62 -1.69 -2.92
N VAL A 391 27.16 -2.93 -2.87
CA VAL A 391 25.72 -3.26 -2.88
C VAL A 391 25.38 -4.24 -1.76
N LEU A 392 24.40 -3.87 -0.94
CA LEU A 392 23.70 -4.76 -0.01
C LEU A 392 22.31 -5.03 -0.58
N ALA A 393 21.95 -6.29 -0.80
CA ALA A 393 20.61 -6.69 -1.20
C ALA A 393 19.98 -7.59 -0.13
N LEU A 394 18.84 -7.16 0.39
CA LEU A 394 18.07 -7.83 1.43
C LEU A 394 16.70 -8.26 0.91
N ASN A 395 16.20 -9.41 1.35
CA ASN A 395 14.83 -9.80 1.08
C ASN A 395 14.31 -10.76 2.14
N GLY A 396 12.99 -10.76 2.39
CA GLY A 396 12.34 -11.73 3.24
C GLY A 396 12.12 -13.08 2.52
N ASP A 397 12.20 -14.20 3.23
CA ASP A 397 11.92 -15.51 2.64
C ASP A 397 10.42 -15.77 2.42
N ASN A 398 9.55 -15.04 3.13
CA ASN A 398 8.10 -15.00 2.93
C ASN A 398 7.66 -13.88 1.96
N ASP A 399 8.58 -13.25 1.25
CA ASP A 399 8.23 -12.31 0.19
C ASP A 399 7.69 -13.06 -1.03
N ILE A 400 6.37 -12.99 -1.22
CA ILE A 400 5.68 -13.59 -2.36
C ILE A 400 5.55 -12.64 -3.57
N GLN A 401 5.89 -11.37 -3.40
CA GLN A 401 5.85 -10.38 -4.49
C GLN A 401 7.15 -10.38 -5.29
N VAL A 402 8.29 -10.33 -4.59
CA VAL A 402 9.62 -10.37 -5.21
C VAL A 402 10.42 -11.49 -4.51
N ALA A 403 10.20 -12.73 -4.93
CA ALA A 403 10.71 -13.90 -4.23
C ALA A 403 12.25 -13.88 -4.04
N ALA A 404 12.71 -13.93 -2.80
CA ALA A 404 14.14 -13.87 -2.43
C ALA A 404 14.99 -14.89 -3.18
N LYS A 405 14.51 -16.14 -3.27
CA LYS A 405 15.21 -17.26 -3.93
C LYS A 405 15.49 -17.07 -5.42
N GLU A 406 14.76 -16.20 -6.09
CA GLU A 406 14.94 -15.90 -7.51
C GLU A 406 15.74 -14.62 -7.71
N ASN A 407 15.44 -13.59 -6.90
CA ASN A 407 15.98 -12.26 -7.13
C ASN A 407 17.37 -12.04 -6.51
N LEU A 408 17.62 -12.49 -5.28
CA LEU A 408 18.94 -12.29 -4.64
C LEU A 408 20.08 -12.99 -5.41
N PRO A 409 19.96 -14.28 -5.83
CA PRO A 409 20.99 -14.91 -6.64
C PRO A 409 21.20 -14.23 -8.01
N ALA A 410 20.13 -13.72 -8.63
CA ALA A 410 20.22 -13.02 -9.91
C ALA A 410 20.93 -11.68 -9.77
N ILE A 411 20.65 -10.90 -8.71
CA ILE A 411 21.34 -9.66 -8.36
C ILE A 411 22.83 -9.93 -8.16
N GLU A 412 23.15 -10.90 -7.28
CA GLU A 412 24.54 -11.26 -6.96
C GLU A 412 25.32 -11.69 -8.21
N LYS A 413 24.73 -12.57 -9.00
CA LYS A 413 25.34 -13.04 -10.27
C LYS A 413 25.60 -11.90 -11.24
N ALA A 414 24.63 -11.00 -11.42
CA ALA A 414 24.79 -9.87 -12.33
C ALA A 414 25.87 -8.91 -11.88
N LEU A 415 25.91 -8.54 -10.60
CA LEU A 415 26.94 -7.66 -10.03
C LEU A 415 28.34 -8.29 -10.11
N LYS A 416 28.48 -9.54 -9.67
CA LYS A 416 29.79 -10.24 -9.68
C LYS A 416 30.32 -10.51 -11.09
N SER A 417 29.44 -10.72 -12.07
CA SER A 417 29.85 -10.98 -13.46
C SER A 417 30.60 -9.82 -14.11
N SER A 418 30.48 -8.62 -13.58
CA SER A 418 31.18 -7.41 -14.03
C SER A 418 32.36 -7.01 -13.13
N GLY A 419 32.75 -7.90 -12.23
CA GLY A 419 33.89 -7.71 -11.34
C GLY A 419 33.61 -6.88 -10.09
N ASN A 420 32.35 -6.61 -9.73
CA ASN A 420 32.02 -5.99 -8.46
C ASN A 420 32.28 -6.98 -7.31
N LYS A 421 33.25 -6.64 -6.43
CA LYS A 421 33.67 -7.49 -5.30
C LYS A 421 32.94 -7.14 -4.00
N SER A 422 32.27 -5.99 -3.94
CA SER A 422 31.59 -5.47 -2.75
C SER A 422 30.08 -5.73 -2.82
N VAL A 423 29.71 -7.00 -2.89
CA VAL A 423 28.31 -7.45 -3.00
C VAL A 423 27.97 -8.35 -1.83
N LYS A 424 26.90 -8.00 -1.10
CA LYS A 424 26.34 -8.81 -0.01
C LYS A 424 24.85 -9.02 -0.25
N THR A 425 24.42 -10.28 -0.22
CA THR A 425 23.00 -10.64 -0.30
C THR A 425 22.58 -11.37 0.96
N ILE A 426 21.43 -11.04 1.51
CA ILE A 426 20.91 -11.63 2.76
C ILE A 426 19.43 -11.94 2.59
N THR A 427 19.06 -13.19 2.86
CA THR A 427 17.66 -13.58 3.04
C THR A 427 17.33 -13.52 4.53
N LEU A 428 16.25 -12.82 4.88
CA LEU A 428 15.79 -12.65 6.25
C LEU A 428 14.58 -13.57 6.51
N PRO A 429 14.67 -14.46 7.51
CA PRO A 429 13.63 -15.44 7.76
C PRO A 429 12.36 -14.79 8.33
N GLY A 430 11.20 -15.29 7.90
CA GLY A 430 9.89 -14.90 8.41
C GLY A 430 9.39 -13.52 7.94
N LEU A 431 10.14 -12.80 7.10
CA LEU A 431 9.76 -11.45 6.66
C LEU A 431 9.03 -11.46 5.31
N ASN A 432 7.98 -10.64 5.21
CA ASN A 432 7.24 -10.36 3.98
C ASN A 432 7.92 -9.30 3.10
N HIS A 433 7.24 -8.87 2.04
CA HIS A 433 7.73 -7.84 1.11
C HIS A 433 8.00 -6.47 1.77
N LEU A 434 7.28 -6.13 2.84
CA LEU A 434 7.46 -4.89 3.62
C LEU A 434 8.47 -5.06 4.76
N PHE A 435 9.17 -6.18 4.84
CA PHE A 435 10.08 -6.51 5.95
C PHE A 435 9.39 -6.58 7.30
N GLN A 436 8.14 -7.03 7.35
CA GLN A 436 7.40 -7.33 8.58
C GLN A 436 7.43 -8.83 8.85
N HIS A 437 7.52 -9.24 10.12
CA HIS A 437 7.27 -10.64 10.50
C HIS A 437 5.83 -11.01 10.19
N CYS A 438 5.63 -12.10 9.46
CA CYS A 438 4.32 -12.50 8.93
C CYS A 438 4.10 -14.00 9.00
N ASN A 439 2.86 -14.43 8.76
CA ASN A 439 2.50 -15.84 8.71
C ASN A 439 2.50 -16.38 7.27
N THR A 440 1.87 -15.69 6.33
CA THR A 440 1.67 -16.15 4.96
C THR A 440 2.44 -15.35 3.91
N GLY A 441 2.82 -14.11 4.23
CA GLY A 441 3.39 -13.14 3.30
C GLY A 441 2.37 -12.50 2.36
N LEU A 442 1.08 -12.84 2.48
CA LEU A 442 0.03 -12.23 1.68
C LEU A 442 -0.13 -10.73 2.00
N PRO A 443 -0.34 -9.87 1.00
CA PRO A 443 -0.59 -8.44 1.23
C PRO A 443 -1.77 -8.14 2.16
N SER A 444 -2.72 -9.07 2.28
CA SER A 444 -3.86 -8.95 3.20
C SER A 444 -3.49 -8.96 4.68
N GLU A 445 -2.28 -9.44 5.04
CA GLU A 445 -1.80 -9.40 6.43
C GLU A 445 -1.20 -8.04 6.80
N TYR A 446 -0.69 -7.28 5.85
CA TYR A 446 0.17 -6.12 6.11
C TYR A 446 -0.48 -5.11 7.07
N GLY A 447 -1.72 -4.73 6.82
CA GLY A 447 -2.43 -3.74 7.65
C GLY A 447 -2.67 -4.20 9.09
N ALA A 448 -2.83 -5.50 9.33
CA ALA A 448 -3.07 -6.08 10.64
C ALA A 448 -1.81 -6.23 11.50
N ILE A 449 -0.65 -6.36 10.88
CA ILE A 449 0.65 -6.45 11.57
C ILE A 449 0.96 -5.11 12.21
N GLU A 450 1.36 -5.08 13.49
CA GLU A 450 1.75 -3.84 14.18
C GLU A 450 3.15 -3.38 13.81
N GLU A 451 4.06 -4.33 13.54
CA GLU A 451 5.43 -4.05 13.10
C GLU A 451 5.42 -3.39 11.73
N THR A 452 6.09 -2.25 11.60
CA THR A 452 6.21 -1.54 10.32
C THR A 452 7.44 -2.00 9.55
N PHE A 453 8.55 -2.26 10.24
CA PHE A 453 9.79 -2.73 9.62
C PHE A 453 10.62 -3.51 10.64
N SER A 454 11.18 -4.66 10.27
CA SER A 454 11.95 -5.52 11.16
C SER A 454 13.13 -4.79 11.81
N PRO A 455 13.25 -4.78 13.15
CA PRO A 455 14.41 -4.23 13.83
C PRO A 455 15.73 -4.89 13.45
N GLU A 456 15.70 -6.18 13.12
CA GLU A 456 16.88 -6.90 12.64
C GLU A 456 17.34 -6.37 11.29
N ALA A 457 16.40 -6.16 10.35
CA ALA A 457 16.71 -5.58 9.05
C ALA A 457 17.28 -4.16 9.19
N LEU A 458 16.68 -3.32 10.05
CA LEU A 458 17.19 -1.98 10.35
C LEU A 458 18.65 -2.02 10.86
N LYS A 459 18.94 -2.94 11.77
CA LYS A 459 20.30 -3.08 12.31
C LYS A 459 21.29 -3.53 11.26
N ILE A 460 20.98 -4.54 10.46
CA ILE A 460 21.84 -5.04 9.37
C ILE A 460 22.17 -3.94 8.37
N ILE A 461 21.17 -3.17 7.96
CA ILE A 461 21.33 -2.06 7.02
C ILE A 461 22.28 -1.01 7.61
N THR A 462 22.00 -0.60 8.84
CA THR A 462 22.76 0.45 9.52
C THR A 462 24.22 0.04 9.72
N ASP A 463 24.46 -1.14 10.26
CA ASP A 463 25.81 -1.67 10.52
C ASP A 463 26.60 -1.76 9.20
N TRP A 464 25.95 -2.20 8.11
CA TRP A 464 26.61 -2.31 6.82
C TRP A 464 26.98 -0.93 6.24
N ILE A 465 26.08 0.06 6.32
CA ILE A 465 26.34 1.42 5.82
C ILE A 465 27.49 2.07 6.62
N LEU A 466 27.51 1.88 7.95
CA LEU A 466 28.53 2.45 8.82
C LEU A 466 29.92 1.81 8.60
N ALA A 467 29.95 0.55 8.17
CA ALA A 467 31.20 -0.18 7.89
C ALA A 467 31.82 0.14 6.52
N LEU A 468 31.12 0.85 5.64
CA LEU A 468 31.69 1.36 4.37
C LEU A 468 32.66 2.52 4.62
#